data_9c2475a544e8e9fc094b81434806fdb9
#
_entry.id   9c2475a544e8e9fc094b81434806fdb9
#
_cell.length_a   1.000
_cell.length_b   1.000
_cell.length_c   1.000
_cell.angle_alpha   90.00
_cell.angle_beta   90.00
_cell.angle_gamma   90.00
#
_symmetry.space_group_name_H-M   'P 1'
#
loop_
_entity.id
_entity.type
_entity.pdbx_description
1 polymer ?
#
loop_
_entity_poly.entity_id
_entity_poly.type
_entity_poly.pdbx_seq_one_letter_code
_entity_poly.pdbx_strand_id
1 'polypeptide(L)'
;MKECPCPKSNGIYAWYFKNDIFEFPNQEKIIVYKNYSILYIGIAPSRITSKSNLRKRIFNHLKGNAYSSTLRLSLGVLLADRSKFILRRIKNKKMFRFTDKGERFINDWLDENSLISWFEYSKPWEIEKNLINQLYLPLNIQGNINNPFKIDLLRLRKQAKQKAKFLAIID
;
A
#
# COMPACT_ATOMS: atom_id res chain seq x y z
N MET A 1 9.17 20.03 -3.19
CA MET A 1 8.72 18.63 -3.41
C MET A 1 9.48 18.08 -4.60
N LYS A 2 10.26 17.01 -4.43
CA LYS A 2 10.83 16.33 -5.60
C LYS A 2 9.66 15.83 -6.44
N GLU A 3 9.59 16.24 -7.70
CA GLU A 3 8.57 15.73 -8.61
C GLU A 3 8.70 14.22 -8.74
N CYS A 4 7.57 13.51 -8.70
CA CYS A 4 7.57 12.07 -8.97
C CYS A 4 8.02 11.86 -10.43
N PRO A 5 9.14 11.18 -10.69
CA PRO A 5 9.66 10.97 -12.05
C PRO A 5 8.76 10.04 -12.89
N CYS A 6 7.71 9.50 -12.27
CA CYS A 6 6.83 8.53 -12.91
C CYS A 6 6.07 9.12 -14.09
N PRO A 7 5.92 8.40 -15.21
CA PRO A 7 5.21 8.88 -16.39
C PRO A 7 3.69 8.97 -16.14
N LYS A 8 3.02 9.76 -16.98
CA LYS A 8 1.54 9.85 -17.00
C LYS A 8 0.92 8.76 -17.90
N SER A 9 1.52 7.60 -17.97
CA SER A 9 1.09 6.45 -18.78
C SER A 9 0.41 5.37 -17.95
N ASN A 10 -0.15 4.40 -18.65
CA ASN A 10 -0.61 3.15 -18.06
C ASN A 10 0.60 2.28 -17.70
N GLY A 11 0.46 1.41 -16.71
CA GLY A 11 1.52 0.49 -16.38
C GLY A 11 1.35 -0.22 -15.05
N ILE A 12 2.43 -0.90 -14.68
CA ILE A 12 2.58 -1.67 -13.45
C ILE A 12 3.63 -0.99 -12.61
N TYR A 13 3.49 -1.07 -11.31
CA TYR A 13 4.49 -0.58 -10.37
C TYR A 13 4.67 -1.57 -9.23
N ALA A 14 5.90 -1.63 -8.71
CA ALA A 14 6.26 -2.45 -7.57
C ALA A 14 6.86 -1.60 -6.46
N TRP A 15 6.51 -1.97 -5.23
CA TRP A 15 7.06 -1.40 -4.02
C TRP A 15 8.00 -2.40 -3.37
N TYR A 16 9.21 -1.94 -3.15
CA TYR A 16 10.27 -2.64 -2.45
C TYR A 16 10.48 -1.98 -1.11
N PHE A 17 10.67 -2.76 -0.08
CA PHE A 17 10.94 -2.28 1.26
C PHE A 17 12.25 -2.86 1.76
N LYS A 18 12.98 -2.10 2.58
CA LYS A 18 14.19 -2.62 3.22
C LYS A 18 13.90 -3.97 3.86
N ASN A 19 14.85 -4.89 3.80
CA ASN A 19 14.72 -6.18 4.45
C ASN A 19 14.56 -5.99 5.97
N ASP A 20 13.99 -6.98 6.63
CA ASP A 20 13.85 -7.06 8.09
C ASP A 20 13.00 -5.95 8.76
N ILE A 21 12.25 -5.16 7.94
CA ILE A 21 11.32 -4.17 8.49
C ILE A 21 10.06 -4.81 9.08
N PHE A 22 9.60 -5.88 8.45
CA PHE A 22 8.44 -6.67 8.85
C PHE A 22 8.78 -8.15 8.79
N GLU A 23 8.21 -8.90 9.71
CA GLU A 23 8.24 -10.37 9.67
C GLU A 23 7.00 -10.91 8.97
N PHE A 24 7.20 -11.79 8.01
CA PHE A 24 6.13 -12.43 7.25
C PHE A 24 6.27 -13.95 7.29
N PRO A 25 5.16 -14.71 7.29
CA PRO A 25 5.21 -16.14 7.03
C PRO A 25 5.85 -16.40 5.66
N ASN A 26 6.59 -17.52 5.52
CA ASN A 26 7.24 -17.91 4.26
C ASN A 26 8.13 -16.80 3.65
N GLN A 27 8.89 -16.13 4.49
CA GLN A 27 9.73 -15.00 4.09
C GLN A 27 10.76 -15.39 3.02
N GLU A 28 11.17 -16.65 2.98
CA GLU A 28 12.07 -17.23 1.98
C GLU A 28 11.49 -17.19 0.55
N LYS A 29 10.18 -17.03 0.38
CA LYS A 29 9.51 -16.89 -0.93
C LYS A 29 9.46 -15.47 -1.44
N ILE A 30 9.83 -14.48 -0.63
CA ILE A 30 9.85 -13.09 -1.04
C ILE A 30 11.03 -12.86 -1.97
N ILE A 31 10.77 -12.22 -3.09
CA ILE A 31 11.85 -11.83 -4.00
C ILE A 31 12.61 -10.66 -3.40
N VAL A 32 13.91 -10.85 -3.25
CA VAL A 32 14.84 -9.86 -2.71
C VAL A 32 15.69 -9.30 -3.84
N TYR A 33 15.83 -7.98 -3.87
CA TYR A 33 16.78 -7.27 -4.72
C TYR A 33 17.69 -6.40 -3.85
N LYS A 34 18.97 -6.74 -3.77
CA LYS A 34 19.93 -6.14 -2.82
C LYS A 34 19.36 -6.24 -1.39
N ASN A 35 19.21 -5.10 -0.72
CA ASN A 35 18.69 -5.03 0.65
C ASN A 35 17.18 -4.68 0.70
N TYR A 36 16.45 -4.98 -0.37
CA TYR A 36 15.02 -4.67 -0.48
C TYR A 36 14.21 -5.88 -0.93
N SER A 37 13.06 -6.07 -0.32
CA SER A 37 12.07 -7.10 -0.62
C SER A 37 10.88 -6.53 -1.39
N ILE A 38 10.44 -7.20 -2.46
CA ILE A 38 9.18 -6.83 -3.15
C ILE A 38 8.02 -7.28 -2.28
N LEU A 39 7.25 -6.34 -1.74
CA LEU A 39 6.12 -6.66 -0.87
C LEU A 39 4.76 -6.32 -1.48
N TYR A 40 4.74 -5.48 -2.51
CA TYR A 40 3.49 -5.01 -3.13
C TYR A 40 3.70 -4.69 -4.61
N ILE A 41 2.73 -5.08 -5.43
CA ILE A 41 2.59 -4.60 -6.81
C ILE A 41 1.21 -3.98 -7.01
N GLY A 42 1.10 -3.12 -7.99
CA GLY A 42 -0.17 -2.55 -8.41
C GLY A 42 -0.12 -2.07 -9.84
N ILE A 43 -1.28 -1.70 -10.35
CA ILE A 43 -1.44 -1.22 -11.71
C ILE A 43 -2.12 0.14 -11.77
N ALA A 44 -1.91 0.84 -12.85
CA ALA A 44 -2.63 2.05 -13.20
C ALA A 44 -2.85 2.13 -14.73
N PRO A 45 -4.10 2.27 -15.18
CA PRO A 45 -5.35 2.21 -14.42
C PRO A 45 -5.72 0.78 -13.99
N SER A 46 -6.61 0.65 -13.02
CA SER A 46 -7.11 -0.67 -12.55
C SER A 46 -8.16 -1.30 -13.47
N ARG A 47 -8.66 -0.54 -14.42
CA ARG A 47 -9.67 -0.97 -15.42
C ARG A 47 -9.69 0.01 -16.60
N ILE A 48 -10.14 -0.44 -17.74
CA ILE A 48 -10.16 0.32 -19.01
C ILE A 48 -10.90 1.69 -18.89
N THR A 49 -11.93 1.77 -18.08
CA THR A 49 -12.73 3.00 -17.91
C THR A 49 -12.12 4.02 -16.92
N SER A 50 -11.05 3.66 -16.23
CA SER A 50 -10.42 4.54 -15.25
C SER A 50 -9.43 5.50 -15.93
N LYS A 51 -9.51 6.78 -15.57
CA LYS A 51 -8.57 7.85 -16.00
C LYS A 51 -7.32 7.97 -15.12
N SER A 52 -7.03 6.96 -14.29
CA SER A 52 -5.82 6.92 -13.48
C SER A 52 -4.60 6.59 -14.34
N ASN A 53 -3.40 6.89 -13.87
CA ASN A 53 -2.12 6.56 -14.50
C ASN A 53 -1.06 6.30 -13.43
N LEU A 54 0.12 5.84 -13.83
CA LEU A 54 1.23 5.52 -12.94
C LEU A 54 1.54 6.69 -11.98
N ARG A 55 1.74 7.90 -12.51
CA ARG A 55 2.07 9.09 -11.69
C ARG A 55 1.02 9.36 -10.62
N LYS A 56 -0.26 9.41 -11.00
CA LYS A 56 -1.36 9.64 -10.05
C LYS A 56 -1.42 8.55 -8.98
N ARG A 57 -1.27 7.29 -9.38
CA ARG A 57 -1.40 6.17 -8.45
C ARG A 57 -0.23 6.08 -7.48
N ILE A 58 0.99 6.19 -7.98
CA ILE A 58 2.21 6.18 -7.16
C ILE A 58 2.23 7.39 -6.22
N PHE A 59 1.90 8.59 -6.72
CA PHE A 59 1.79 9.78 -5.89
C PHE A 59 0.75 9.62 -4.77
N ASN A 60 -0.39 8.99 -5.07
CA ASN A 60 -1.40 8.71 -4.04
C ASN A 60 -0.90 7.75 -2.94
N HIS A 61 -0.04 6.81 -3.29
CA HIS A 61 0.62 5.97 -2.28
C HIS A 61 1.65 6.77 -1.47
N LEU A 62 2.43 7.63 -2.10
CA LEU A 62 3.49 8.41 -1.45
C LEU A 62 2.95 9.52 -0.55
N LYS A 63 2.00 10.30 -1.04
CA LYS A 63 1.57 11.58 -0.41
C LYS A 63 0.06 11.68 -0.19
N GLY A 64 -0.70 10.61 -0.51
CA GLY A 64 -2.12 10.53 -0.24
C GLY A 64 -2.43 10.16 1.23
N ASN A 65 -3.53 9.48 1.43
CA ASN A 65 -3.96 9.03 2.76
C ASN A 65 -4.48 7.58 2.74
N ALA A 66 -4.68 7.01 3.93
CA ALA A 66 -5.13 5.62 4.08
C ALA A 66 -6.53 5.34 3.52
N TYR A 67 -7.37 6.35 3.34
CA TYR A 67 -8.67 6.20 2.70
C TYR A 67 -8.54 5.90 1.20
N SER A 68 -7.64 6.61 0.52
CA SER A 68 -7.44 6.50 -0.93
C SER A 68 -6.39 5.46 -1.33
N SER A 69 -5.61 4.94 -0.38
CA SER A 69 -4.53 3.99 -0.60
C SER A 69 -4.58 2.82 0.37
N THR A 70 -4.90 1.64 -0.17
CA THR A 70 -4.91 0.40 0.62
C THR A 70 -3.51 0.00 1.11
N LEU A 71 -2.45 0.35 0.37
CA LEU A 71 -1.06 0.17 0.80
C LEU A 71 -0.78 1.00 2.06
N ARG A 72 -1.14 2.29 2.05
CA ARG A 72 -0.98 3.17 3.22
C ARG A 72 -1.78 2.68 4.43
N LEU A 73 -3.01 2.21 4.22
CA LEU A 73 -3.79 1.61 5.30
C LEU A 73 -3.08 0.39 5.89
N SER A 74 -2.53 -0.49 5.06
CA SER A 74 -1.78 -1.67 5.51
C SER A 74 -0.51 -1.27 6.28
N LEU A 75 0.29 -0.37 5.72
CA LEU A 75 1.50 0.12 6.38
C LEU A 75 1.20 0.81 7.72
N GLY A 76 0.20 1.67 7.73
CA GLY A 76 -0.15 2.39 8.97
C GLY A 76 -0.64 1.47 10.10
N VAL A 77 -1.33 0.36 9.79
CA VAL A 77 -1.71 -0.61 10.83
C VAL A 77 -0.54 -1.50 11.25
N LEU A 78 0.37 -1.84 10.36
CA LEU A 78 1.59 -2.58 10.68
C LEU A 78 2.59 -1.76 11.51
N LEU A 79 2.63 -0.47 11.27
CA LEU A 79 3.51 0.47 11.98
C LEU A 79 2.86 1.08 13.23
N ALA A 80 1.64 0.67 13.60
CA ALA A 80 0.89 1.31 14.68
C ALA A 80 1.64 1.31 16.04
N ASP A 81 2.33 0.23 16.37
CA ASP A 81 3.10 0.12 17.59
C ASP A 81 4.34 1.03 17.60
N ARG A 82 4.95 1.26 16.44
CA ARG A 82 6.10 2.15 16.28
C ARG A 82 5.69 3.62 16.27
N SER A 83 4.64 3.93 15.50
CA SER A 83 4.20 5.30 15.26
C SER A 83 3.31 5.87 16.36
N LYS A 84 2.60 4.98 17.10
CA LYS A 84 1.53 5.34 18.04
C LYS A 84 0.35 6.10 17.40
N PHE A 85 0.31 6.24 16.07
CA PHE A 85 -0.80 6.86 15.37
C PHE A 85 -1.95 5.87 15.17
N ILE A 86 -3.15 6.33 15.45
CA ILE A 86 -4.37 5.52 15.41
C ILE A 86 -5.21 5.94 14.22
N LEU A 87 -5.79 4.95 13.54
CA LEU A 87 -6.76 5.19 12.46
C LEU A 87 -7.98 5.93 13.02
N ARG A 88 -8.51 6.89 12.29
CA ARG A 88 -9.65 7.73 12.67
C ARG A 88 -10.73 7.69 11.58
N ARG A 89 -11.98 7.90 12.00
CA ARG A 89 -13.08 8.14 11.04
C ARG A 89 -13.03 9.56 10.53
N ILE A 90 -13.37 9.72 9.25
CA ILE A 90 -13.62 11.04 8.66
C ILE A 90 -15.15 11.28 8.61
N LYS A 91 -15.53 12.54 8.44
CA LYS A 91 -16.88 13.10 8.43
C LYS A 91 -17.97 12.24 7.74
N ASN A 92 -17.62 11.52 6.70
CA ASN A 92 -18.53 10.57 6.03
C ASN A 92 -18.35 9.15 6.55
N LYS A 93 -18.93 8.86 7.65
CA LYS A 93 -19.21 7.60 8.40
C LYS A 93 -18.54 6.27 7.98
N LYS A 94 -18.10 6.08 6.75
CA LYS A 94 -17.46 4.85 6.23
C LYS A 94 -16.00 5.03 5.82
N MET A 95 -15.47 6.24 5.94
CA MET A 95 -14.12 6.59 5.50
C MET A 95 -13.17 6.61 6.70
N PHE A 96 -11.95 6.09 6.51
CA PHE A 96 -10.95 6.01 7.56
C PHE A 96 -9.60 6.49 7.01
N ARG A 97 -8.93 7.35 7.77
CA ARG A 97 -7.53 7.76 7.54
C ARG A 97 -6.81 7.97 8.86
N PHE A 98 -5.51 8.12 8.82
CA PHE A 98 -4.76 8.61 9.98
C PHE A 98 -4.94 10.14 10.09
N THR A 99 -4.58 10.69 11.25
CA THR A 99 -4.46 12.15 11.39
C THR A 99 -3.37 12.67 10.46
N ASP A 100 -3.34 13.98 10.20
CA ASP A 100 -2.32 14.56 9.32
C ASP A 100 -0.89 14.27 9.80
N LYS A 101 -0.67 14.21 11.11
CA LYS A 101 0.62 13.77 11.68
C LYS A 101 0.91 12.31 11.35
N GLY A 102 -0.09 11.45 11.45
CA GLY A 102 0.06 10.02 11.10
C GLY A 102 0.29 9.79 9.62
N GLU A 103 -0.41 10.53 8.74
CA GLU A 103 -0.16 10.43 7.30
C GLU A 103 1.23 10.98 6.92
N ARG A 104 1.70 12.06 7.56
CA ARG A 104 3.08 12.56 7.39
C ARG A 104 4.11 11.53 7.84
N PHE A 105 3.90 10.91 9.00
CA PHE A 105 4.77 9.82 9.46
C PHE A 105 4.91 8.71 8.40
N ILE A 106 3.79 8.29 7.77
CA ILE A 106 3.82 7.28 6.70
C ILE A 106 4.59 7.80 5.48
N ASN A 107 4.47 9.09 5.12
CA ASN A 107 5.25 9.68 4.03
C ASN A 107 6.75 9.58 4.29
N ASP A 108 7.18 10.04 5.47
CA ASP A 108 8.59 10.08 5.84
C ASP A 108 9.16 8.65 5.95
N TRP A 109 8.37 7.75 6.52
CA TRP A 109 8.72 6.33 6.61
C TRP A 109 8.87 5.68 5.23
N LEU A 110 7.97 5.96 4.28
CA LEU A 110 8.06 5.47 2.91
C LEU A 110 9.29 6.04 2.19
N ASP A 111 9.54 7.33 2.34
CA ASP A 111 10.71 8.00 1.74
C ASP A 111 12.03 7.39 2.24
N GLU A 112 12.09 6.94 3.49
CA GLU A 112 13.27 6.33 4.12
C GLU A 112 13.43 4.84 3.79
N ASN A 113 12.32 4.09 3.76
CA ASN A 113 12.35 2.63 3.84
C ASN A 113 11.90 1.93 2.56
N SER A 114 11.58 2.65 1.49
CA SER A 114 11.07 2.02 0.28
C SER A 114 11.72 2.53 -1.01
N LEU A 115 11.68 1.67 -2.02
CA LEU A 115 11.97 1.99 -3.42
C LEU A 115 10.75 1.63 -4.26
N ILE A 116 10.63 2.30 -5.41
CA ILE A 116 9.55 2.08 -6.36
C ILE A 116 10.15 1.85 -7.73
N SER A 117 9.69 0.82 -8.40
CA SER A 117 9.91 0.65 -9.83
C SER A 117 8.57 0.68 -10.58
N TRP A 118 8.62 0.99 -11.86
CA TRP A 118 7.46 0.94 -12.73
C TRP A 118 7.85 0.48 -14.13
N PHE A 119 6.87 -0.07 -14.81
CA PHE A 119 6.96 -0.48 -16.20
C PHE A 119 5.71 0.02 -16.95
N GLU A 120 5.92 0.74 -18.05
CA GLU A 120 4.83 1.22 -18.88
C GLU A 120 4.23 0.06 -19.66
N TYR A 121 2.95 -0.13 -19.54
CA TYR A 121 2.21 -1.20 -20.22
C TYR A 121 0.79 -0.74 -20.54
N SER A 122 0.35 -0.91 -21.77
CA SER A 122 -0.90 -0.33 -22.27
C SER A 122 -2.15 -0.88 -21.59
N LYS A 123 -2.16 -2.18 -21.24
CA LYS A 123 -3.30 -2.89 -20.67
C LYS A 123 -2.94 -3.64 -19.38
N PRO A 124 -2.50 -2.92 -18.33
CA PRO A 124 -1.94 -3.56 -17.13
C PRO A 124 -2.93 -4.46 -16.38
N TRP A 125 -4.23 -4.26 -16.54
CA TRP A 125 -5.28 -5.12 -15.96
C TRP A 125 -5.32 -6.55 -16.54
N GLU A 126 -4.75 -6.79 -17.73
CA GLU A 126 -4.70 -8.13 -18.34
C GLU A 126 -3.68 -9.04 -17.64
N ILE A 127 -2.64 -8.47 -17.05
CA ILE A 127 -1.52 -9.24 -16.47
C ILE A 127 -1.44 -9.16 -14.95
N GLU A 128 -2.12 -8.20 -14.29
CA GLU A 128 -2.06 -8.02 -12.83
C GLU A 128 -2.34 -9.30 -12.06
N LYS A 129 -3.40 -10.01 -12.43
CA LYS A 129 -3.82 -11.23 -11.73
C LYS A 129 -2.75 -12.31 -11.80
N ASN A 130 -2.14 -12.49 -12.96
CA ASN A 130 -1.09 -13.50 -13.13
C ASN A 130 0.15 -13.15 -12.29
N LEU A 131 0.57 -11.89 -12.29
CA LEU A 131 1.70 -11.43 -11.47
C LEU A 131 1.45 -11.63 -9.98
N ILE A 132 0.25 -11.26 -9.49
CA ILE A 132 -0.11 -11.44 -8.07
C ILE A 132 -0.14 -12.93 -7.69
N ASN A 133 -0.55 -13.82 -8.58
CA ASN A 133 -0.60 -15.24 -8.29
C ASN A 133 0.76 -15.94 -8.35
N GLN A 134 1.69 -15.41 -9.14
CA GLN A 134 3.03 -15.99 -9.30
C GLN A 134 4.01 -15.52 -8.21
N LEU A 135 3.75 -14.36 -7.59
CA LEU A 135 4.64 -13.73 -6.64
C LEU A 135 4.09 -13.85 -5.21
N TYR A 136 4.97 -14.05 -4.24
CA TYR A 136 4.59 -13.92 -2.85
C TYR A 136 4.68 -12.44 -2.43
N LEU A 137 3.53 -11.78 -2.33
CA LEU A 137 3.39 -10.35 -2.08
C LEU A 137 2.57 -10.12 -0.80
N PRO A 138 3.20 -10.06 0.38
CA PRO A 138 2.49 -10.00 1.67
C PRO A 138 1.51 -8.83 1.80
N LEU A 139 1.78 -7.70 1.16
CA LEU A 139 0.93 -6.51 1.25
C LEU A 139 -0.19 -6.45 0.19
N ASN A 140 -0.19 -7.34 -0.81
CA ASN A 140 -1.31 -7.49 -1.73
C ASN A 140 -2.40 -8.35 -1.09
N ILE A 141 -3.59 -7.79 -0.94
CA ILE A 141 -4.76 -8.50 -0.38
C ILE A 141 -5.70 -8.97 -1.47
N GLN A 142 -6.04 -8.08 -2.39
CA GLN A 142 -7.00 -8.35 -3.46
C GLN A 142 -6.35 -9.26 -4.52
N GLY A 143 -7.06 -10.32 -4.93
CA GLY A 143 -6.57 -11.25 -5.95
C GLY A 143 -5.44 -12.19 -5.49
N ASN A 144 -4.85 -11.98 -4.33
CA ASN A 144 -3.76 -12.79 -3.81
C ASN A 144 -4.29 -13.94 -2.94
N ILE A 145 -4.52 -15.10 -3.57
CA ILE A 145 -5.05 -16.29 -2.90
C ILE A 145 -3.96 -17.05 -2.13
N ASN A 146 -2.71 -16.92 -2.54
CA ASN A 146 -1.57 -17.65 -2.00
C ASN A 146 -0.82 -16.88 -0.89
N ASN A 147 -1.40 -15.79 -0.40
CA ASN A 147 -0.78 -14.97 0.64
C ASN A 147 -1.23 -15.42 2.04
N PRO A 148 -0.43 -16.18 2.80
CA PRO A 148 -0.78 -16.62 4.15
C PRO A 148 -0.94 -15.43 5.12
N PHE A 149 -0.21 -14.35 4.93
CA PHE A 149 -0.29 -13.14 5.76
C PHE A 149 -1.59 -12.33 5.53
N LYS A 150 -2.33 -12.62 4.48
CA LYS A 150 -3.58 -11.90 4.15
C LYS A 150 -4.59 -11.91 5.29
N ILE A 151 -4.76 -13.04 5.98
CA ILE A 151 -5.73 -13.18 7.08
C ILE A 151 -5.34 -12.24 8.23
N ASP A 152 -4.09 -12.24 8.62
CA ASP A 152 -3.59 -11.38 9.70
C ASP A 152 -3.68 -9.91 9.34
N LEU A 153 -3.28 -9.55 8.12
CA LEU A 153 -3.37 -8.15 7.66
C LEU A 153 -4.83 -7.66 7.62
N LEU A 154 -5.76 -8.49 7.16
CA LEU A 154 -7.19 -8.17 7.18
C LEU A 154 -7.72 -8.02 8.62
N ARG A 155 -7.29 -8.89 9.54
CA ARG A 155 -7.62 -8.83 10.96
C ARG A 155 -7.14 -7.53 11.59
N LEU A 156 -5.89 -7.16 11.39
CA LEU A 156 -5.31 -5.90 11.88
C LEU A 156 -6.07 -4.68 11.34
N ARG A 157 -6.37 -4.66 10.05
CA ARG A 157 -7.15 -3.57 9.42
C ARG A 157 -8.58 -3.48 9.98
N LYS A 158 -9.22 -4.62 10.23
CA LYS A 158 -10.55 -4.69 10.83
C LYS A 158 -10.53 -4.15 12.27
N GLN A 159 -9.57 -4.58 13.08
CA GLN A 159 -9.40 -4.12 14.46
C GLN A 159 -9.15 -2.61 14.53
N ALA A 160 -8.24 -2.08 13.68
CA ALA A 160 -7.99 -0.65 13.61
C ALA A 160 -9.26 0.16 13.24
N LYS A 161 -10.05 -0.32 12.27
CA LYS A 161 -11.33 0.30 11.91
C LYS A 161 -12.37 0.22 13.03
N GLN A 162 -12.41 -0.90 13.75
CA GLN A 162 -13.32 -1.04 14.92
C GLN A 162 -12.95 -0.05 16.03
N LYS A 163 -11.66 0.02 16.40
CA LYS A 163 -11.18 1.02 17.37
C LYS A 163 -11.52 2.44 16.94
N ALA A 164 -11.32 2.77 15.66
CA ALA A 164 -11.62 4.10 15.12
C ALA A 164 -13.10 4.49 15.22
N LYS A 165 -14.03 3.53 15.30
CA LYS A 165 -15.48 3.82 15.46
C LYS A 165 -15.82 4.44 16.82
N PHE A 166 -15.03 4.16 17.85
CA PHE A 166 -15.21 4.67 19.22
C PHE A 166 -14.47 5.98 19.48
N LEU A 167 -13.68 6.44 18.52
CA LEU A 167 -12.91 7.68 18.62
C LEU A 167 -13.65 8.85 17.95
N ALA A 168 -13.33 10.07 18.38
CA ALA A 168 -13.87 11.28 17.76
C ALA A 168 -13.58 11.30 16.26
N ILE A 169 -14.53 11.80 15.49
CA ILE A 169 -14.39 12.00 14.04
C ILE A 169 -13.38 13.13 13.80
N ILE A 170 -12.59 13.01 12.76
CA ILE A 170 -11.69 14.06 12.28
C ILE A 170 -12.18 14.60 10.93
N ASP A 171 -11.85 15.84 10.64
CA ASP A 171 -12.17 16.50 9.35
C ASP A 171 -11.27 16.06 8.21
#